data_8a1f4064428a19f888af44f8d6d9a167
#
_entry.id   8a1f4064428a19f888af44f8d6d9a167
#
_cell.length_a   1.000
_cell.length_b   1.000
_cell.length_c   1.000
_cell.angle_alpha   90.00
_cell.angle_beta   90.00
_cell.angle_gamma   90.00
#
_symmetry.space_group_name_H-M   'P 1'
#
loop_
_entity.id
_entity.type
_entity.pdbx_description
1 polymer ?
#
loop_
_entity_poly.entity_id
_entity_poly.type
_entity_poly.pdbx_seq_one_letter_code
_entity_poly.pdbx_strand_id
1 'polypeptide(L)'
;MSEAKDLIVQGTWKNNSALVQLLGMCPLLAVTSTVTNALGLGLATTLVLILTNTSISAVRRWVPNEVRIPIYVMIIAAAVSIVQMLINAYAFGLYQSLGIFIPLIVTNCIVVGRAEAVASKKPVGLSALDGLAIGLGATGVMVTLGAMRELLGNGTLFDGADMLLGSWAKVLRIEVVHFDSPFLLAMLPPGAFIGLGLLLAVKYLIDEKMKARTAKALLAEPAQGQGQAEKA
;
A
#
# COMPACT_ATOMS: atom_id res chain seq x y z
N MET A 1 -10.75 21.75 -0.94
CA MET A 1 -11.34 20.43 -1.24
C MET A 1 -10.71 19.76 -2.46
N SER A 2 -10.08 20.49 -3.38
CA SER A 2 -9.36 19.92 -4.54
C SER A 2 -8.05 19.23 -4.14
N GLU A 3 -7.22 19.82 -3.27
CA GLU A 3 -5.93 19.23 -2.85
C GLU A 3 -6.06 17.87 -2.19
N ALA A 4 -7.08 17.64 -1.36
CA ALA A 4 -7.29 16.35 -0.71
C ALA A 4 -7.70 15.25 -1.72
N LYS A 5 -8.54 15.60 -2.71
CA LYS A 5 -8.91 14.66 -3.79
C LYS A 5 -7.71 14.32 -4.68
N ASP A 6 -6.90 15.32 -5.00
CA ASP A 6 -5.70 15.12 -5.81
C ASP A 6 -4.66 14.27 -5.07
N LEU A 7 -4.50 14.45 -3.76
CA LEU A 7 -3.65 13.60 -2.92
C LEU A 7 -4.11 12.14 -2.89
N ILE A 8 -5.42 11.90 -2.76
CA ILE A 8 -5.99 10.55 -2.74
C ILE A 8 -5.79 9.87 -4.09
N VAL A 9 -6.11 10.53 -5.19
CA VAL A 9 -5.95 9.97 -6.55
C VAL A 9 -4.47 9.74 -6.89
N GLN A 10 -3.59 10.67 -6.49
CA GLN A 10 -2.16 10.52 -6.66
C GLN A 10 -1.61 9.36 -5.84
N GLY A 11 -1.99 9.24 -4.57
CA GLY A 11 -1.49 8.17 -3.69
C GLY A 11 -2.00 6.78 -4.06
N THR A 12 -3.24 6.68 -4.55
CA THR A 12 -3.86 5.38 -4.83
C THR A 12 -3.51 4.85 -6.22
N TRP A 13 -3.45 5.69 -7.26
CA TRP A 13 -3.27 5.24 -8.65
C TRP A 13 -2.06 5.84 -9.36
N LYS A 14 -1.99 7.18 -9.49
CA LYS A 14 -0.97 7.84 -10.32
C LYS A 14 0.44 7.71 -9.75
N ASN A 15 0.58 7.77 -8.43
CA ASN A 15 1.87 7.76 -7.74
C ASN A 15 1.88 6.72 -6.62
N ASN A 16 1.27 5.55 -6.89
CA ASN A 16 1.23 4.45 -5.95
C ASN A 16 2.65 4.05 -5.54
N SER A 17 2.93 4.04 -4.24
CA SER A 17 4.27 3.78 -3.70
C SER A 17 4.79 2.40 -4.06
N ALA A 18 3.92 1.39 -4.12
CA ALA A 18 4.31 0.02 -4.43
C ALA A 18 4.52 -0.23 -5.93
N LEU A 19 3.62 0.28 -6.80
CA LEU A 19 3.64 -0.02 -8.24
C LEU A 19 4.40 1.00 -9.10
N VAL A 20 4.55 2.24 -8.64
CA VAL A 20 5.23 3.30 -9.41
C VAL A 20 6.60 3.61 -8.83
N GLN A 21 6.67 3.77 -7.52
CA GLN A 21 7.92 4.10 -6.84
C GLN A 21 8.74 2.85 -6.47
N LEU A 22 8.15 1.65 -6.57
CA LEU A 22 8.75 0.37 -6.16
C LEU A 22 9.25 0.38 -4.70
N LEU A 23 8.62 1.22 -3.88
CA LEU A 23 8.90 1.31 -2.45
C LEU A 23 8.05 0.28 -1.69
N GLY A 24 8.62 -0.28 -0.62
CA GLY A 24 7.92 -1.28 0.19
C GLY A 24 7.91 -2.67 -0.40
N MET A 25 8.88 -3.02 -1.24
CA MET A 25 9.01 -4.38 -1.78
C MET A 25 9.24 -5.42 -0.68
N CYS A 26 9.93 -5.06 0.41
CA CYS A 26 10.24 -6.00 1.49
C CYS A 26 9.00 -6.65 2.10
N PRO A 27 8.01 -5.92 2.64
CA PRO A 27 6.80 -6.55 3.16
C PRO A 27 5.94 -7.15 2.03
N LEU A 28 5.98 -6.57 0.84
CA LEU A 28 5.22 -7.03 -0.31
C LEU A 28 5.67 -8.41 -0.78
N LEU A 29 6.96 -8.73 -0.73
CA LEU A 29 7.50 -10.03 -1.12
C LEU A 29 7.43 -11.06 0.01
N ALA A 30 7.61 -10.63 1.26
CA ALA A 30 7.72 -11.53 2.40
C ALA A 30 6.35 -12.02 2.92
N VAL A 31 5.32 -11.18 2.91
CA VAL A 31 4.07 -11.42 3.66
C VAL A 31 2.87 -11.72 2.76
N THR A 32 2.95 -11.46 1.47
CA THR A 32 1.84 -11.66 0.53
C THR A 32 1.64 -13.12 0.09
N SER A 33 1.99 -14.10 0.92
CA SER A 33 1.68 -15.52 0.64
C SER A 33 0.18 -15.80 0.74
N THR A 34 -0.53 -15.11 1.64
CA THR A 34 -1.99 -15.19 1.81
C THR A 34 -2.61 -13.81 1.81
N VAL A 35 -3.86 -13.72 1.37
CA VAL A 35 -4.65 -12.46 1.38
C VAL A 35 -4.80 -11.93 2.81
N THR A 36 -5.03 -12.83 3.75
CA THR A 36 -5.23 -12.51 5.18
C THR A 36 -4.01 -11.79 5.77
N ASN A 37 -2.81 -12.35 5.56
CA ASN A 37 -1.58 -11.75 6.06
C ASN A 37 -1.27 -10.42 5.34
N ALA A 38 -1.50 -10.36 4.03
CA ALA A 38 -1.33 -9.14 3.24
C ALA A 38 -2.25 -8.00 3.73
N LEU A 39 -3.51 -8.33 4.04
CA LEU A 39 -4.49 -7.38 4.55
C LEU A 39 -4.12 -6.94 5.97
N GLY A 40 -3.78 -7.87 6.86
CA GLY A 40 -3.39 -7.57 8.24
C GLY A 40 -2.16 -6.66 8.31
N LEU A 41 -1.09 -6.98 7.58
CA LEU A 41 0.10 -6.16 7.54
C LEU A 41 -0.15 -4.82 6.82
N GLY A 42 -0.96 -4.79 5.77
CA GLY A 42 -1.33 -3.57 5.06
C GLY A 42 -2.07 -2.58 5.96
N LEU A 43 -3.05 -3.05 6.74
CA LEU A 43 -3.76 -2.24 7.72
C LEU A 43 -2.82 -1.74 8.83
N ALA A 44 -1.96 -2.61 9.38
CA ALA A 44 -0.96 -2.22 10.37
C ALA A 44 -0.02 -1.14 9.83
N THR A 45 0.47 -1.31 8.59
CA THR A 45 1.33 -0.31 7.92
C THR A 45 0.60 1.01 7.70
N THR A 46 -0.67 0.97 7.30
CA THR A 46 -1.49 2.18 7.12
C THR A 46 -1.65 2.94 8.43
N LEU A 47 -1.92 2.24 9.52
CA LEU A 47 -2.07 2.83 10.86
C LEU A 47 -0.73 3.44 11.33
N VAL A 48 0.38 2.73 11.14
CA VAL A 48 1.72 3.26 11.43
C VAL A 48 2.01 4.50 10.59
N LEU A 49 1.69 4.53 9.29
CA LEU A 49 1.88 5.69 8.42
C LEU A 49 1.13 6.93 8.92
N ILE A 50 -0.13 6.76 9.35
CA ILE A 50 -0.93 7.86 9.90
C ILE A 50 -0.29 8.38 11.19
N LEU A 51 0.06 7.50 12.13
CA LEU A 51 0.66 7.86 13.39
C LEU A 51 2.02 8.56 13.21
N THR A 52 2.89 8.00 12.38
CA THR A 52 4.24 8.55 12.15
C THR A 52 4.20 9.87 11.40
N ASN A 53 3.41 9.98 10.33
CA ASN A 53 3.28 11.23 9.57
C ASN A 53 2.72 12.35 10.44
N THR A 54 1.74 12.05 11.30
CA THR A 54 1.15 13.00 12.25
C THR A 54 2.18 13.45 13.27
N SER A 55 2.88 12.50 13.91
CA SER A 55 3.89 12.78 14.94
C SER A 55 5.07 13.58 14.39
N ILE A 56 5.61 13.16 13.24
CA ILE A 56 6.74 13.84 12.59
C ILE A 56 6.36 15.25 12.16
N SER A 57 5.16 15.45 11.58
CA SER A 57 4.69 16.78 11.21
C SER A 57 4.50 17.71 12.41
N ALA A 58 4.13 17.18 13.59
CA ALA A 58 4.02 17.94 14.82
C ALA A 58 5.39 18.39 15.35
N VAL A 59 6.39 17.49 15.31
CA VAL A 59 7.73 17.73 15.90
C VAL A 59 8.70 18.39 14.91
N ARG A 60 8.39 18.45 13.62
CA ARG A 60 9.30 18.91 12.54
C ARG A 60 10.00 20.24 12.79
N ARG A 61 9.37 21.15 13.54
CA ARG A 61 9.94 22.49 13.85
C ARG A 61 11.09 22.44 14.83
N TRP A 62 11.20 21.37 15.61
CA TRP A 62 12.19 21.22 16.68
C TRP A 62 13.38 20.39 16.24
N VAL A 63 13.27 19.70 15.10
CA VAL A 63 14.28 18.78 14.60
C VAL A 63 15.21 19.51 13.61
N PRO A 64 16.52 19.65 13.92
CA PRO A 64 17.49 20.21 12.99
C PRO A 64 17.71 19.26 11.80
N ASN A 65 18.06 19.84 10.65
CA ASN A 65 18.21 19.10 9.39
C ASN A 65 19.28 18.00 9.43
N GLU A 66 20.32 18.19 10.24
CA GLU A 66 21.47 17.29 10.32
C GLU A 66 21.14 15.93 10.95
N VAL A 67 20.21 15.89 11.92
CA VAL A 67 19.85 14.67 12.68
C VAL A 67 18.41 14.20 12.41
N ARG A 68 17.82 14.62 11.30
CA ARG A 68 16.42 14.38 10.95
C ARG A 68 16.10 12.89 10.78
N ILE A 69 16.91 12.17 10.00
CA ILE A 69 16.65 10.75 9.66
C ILE A 69 16.70 9.87 10.91
N PRO A 70 17.71 9.91 11.80
CA PRO A 70 17.72 9.11 13.01
C PRO A 70 16.50 9.36 13.92
N ILE A 71 16.11 10.64 14.09
CA ILE A 71 14.96 11.00 14.92
C ILE A 71 13.67 10.45 14.34
N TYR A 72 13.47 10.53 13.01
CA TYR A 72 12.29 9.98 12.36
C TYR A 72 12.21 8.47 12.51
N VAL A 73 13.32 7.76 12.36
CA VAL A 73 13.36 6.30 12.56
C VAL A 73 13.01 5.93 14.00
N MET A 74 13.46 6.71 15.01
CA MET A 74 13.06 6.47 16.41
C MET A 74 11.56 6.68 16.63
N ILE A 75 10.95 7.72 16.02
CA ILE A 75 9.51 7.96 16.10
C ILE A 75 8.74 6.83 15.42
N ILE A 76 9.22 6.35 14.26
CA ILE A 76 8.63 5.21 13.54
C ILE A 76 8.70 3.95 14.41
N ALA A 77 9.86 3.67 15.02
CA ALA A 77 10.05 2.52 15.90
C ALA A 77 9.09 2.55 17.10
N ALA A 78 8.93 3.71 17.73
CA ALA A 78 7.98 3.88 18.83
C ALA A 78 6.53 3.63 18.38
N ALA A 79 6.13 4.18 17.23
CA ALA A 79 4.79 3.97 16.67
C ALA A 79 4.54 2.49 16.34
N VAL A 80 5.50 1.81 15.73
CA VAL A 80 5.41 0.37 15.43
C VAL A 80 5.29 -0.45 16.70
N SER A 81 6.04 -0.13 17.76
CA SER A 81 5.94 -0.83 19.04
C SER A 81 4.56 -0.68 19.67
N ILE A 82 3.96 0.52 19.61
CA ILE A 82 2.60 0.76 20.09
C ILE A 82 1.60 -0.09 19.30
N VAL A 83 1.69 -0.09 17.97
CA VAL A 83 0.80 -0.88 17.11
C VAL A 83 0.98 -2.38 17.35
N GLN A 84 2.21 -2.84 17.55
CA GLN A 84 2.51 -4.23 17.87
C GLN A 84 1.87 -4.66 19.19
N MET A 85 1.92 -3.83 20.24
CA MET A 85 1.26 -4.09 21.52
C MET A 85 -0.27 -4.12 21.37
N LEU A 86 -0.84 -3.22 20.55
CA LEU A 86 -2.27 -3.21 20.27
C LEU A 86 -2.73 -4.48 19.56
N ILE A 87 -2.01 -4.91 18.52
CA ILE A 87 -2.32 -6.14 17.78
C ILE A 87 -2.19 -7.36 18.70
N ASN A 88 -1.18 -7.40 19.55
CA ASN A 88 -1.01 -8.48 20.54
C ASN A 88 -2.18 -8.53 21.53
N ALA A 89 -2.71 -7.37 21.95
CA ALA A 89 -3.81 -7.30 22.92
C ALA A 89 -5.17 -7.67 22.31
N TYR A 90 -5.46 -7.24 21.07
CA TYR A 90 -6.78 -7.37 20.46
C TYR A 90 -6.89 -8.50 19.44
N ALA A 91 -5.80 -8.87 18.77
CA ALA A 91 -5.77 -9.84 17.68
C ALA A 91 -4.60 -10.81 17.84
N PHE A 92 -4.59 -11.59 18.93
CA PHE A 92 -3.49 -12.50 19.24
C PHE A 92 -3.21 -13.53 18.14
N GLY A 93 -4.25 -14.04 17.47
CA GLY A 93 -4.07 -14.96 16.32
C GLY A 93 -3.30 -14.34 15.16
N LEU A 94 -3.60 -13.07 14.84
CA LEU A 94 -2.88 -12.30 13.83
C LEU A 94 -1.45 -11.99 14.27
N TYR A 95 -1.24 -11.69 15.54
CA TYR A 95 0.09 -11.48 16.11
C TYR A 95 0.97 -12.72 15.97
N GLN A 96 0.42 -13.90 16.17
CA GLN A 96 1.17 -15.16 16.02
C GLN A 96 1.66 -15.39 14.59
N SER A 97 0.89 -14.98 13.58
CA SER A 97 1.27 -15.10 12.17
C SER A 97 2.19 -13.97 11.69
N LEU A 98 1.96 -12.74 12.15
CA LEU A 98 2.60 -11.53 11.65
C LEU A 98 3.64 -10.93 12.58
N GLY A 99 3.79 -11.43 13.81
CA GLY A 99 4.63 -10.81 14.85
C GLY A 99 6.08 -10.61 14.45
N ILE A 100 6.65 -11.52 13.64
CA ILE A 100 8.01 -11.41 13.12
C ILE A 100 8.11 -10.31 12.04
N PHE A 101 7.02 -10.04 11.30
CA PHE A 101 7.00 -9.11 10.18
C PHE A 101 6.62 -7.68 10.59
N ILE A 102 5.96 -7.48 11.75
CA ILE A 102 5.58 -6.15 12.23
C ILE A 102 6.80 -5.24 12.45
N PRO A 103 7.92 -5.68 13.08
CA PRO A 103 9.11 -4.87 13.22
C PRO A 103 9.73 -4.44 11.88
N LEU A 104 9.49 -5.18 10.80
CA LEU A 104 9.95 -4.84 9.46
C LEU A 104 9.31 -3.54 8.92
N ILE A 105 8.19 -3.12 9.50
CA ILE A 105 7.55 -1.85 9.15
C ILE A 105 8.45 -0.65 9.51
N VAL A 106 9.31 -0.78 10.52
CA VAL A 106 10.25 0.30 10.91
C VAL A 106 11.20 0.66 9.78
N THR A 107 11.71 -0.35 9.09
CA THR A 107 12.65 -0.20 7.96
C THR A 107 11.94 -0.12 6.61
N ASN A 108 10.62 -0.04 6.60
CA ASN A 108 9.86 0.03 5.37
C ASN A 108 10.12 1.35 4.63
N CYS A 109 10.61 1.24 3.39
CA CYS A 109 10.95 2.40 2.56
C CYS A 109 9.75 3.33 2.32
N ILE A 110 8.50 2.82 2.33
CA ILE A 110 7.30 3.65 2.22
C ILE A 110 7.20 4.58 3.42
N VAL A 111 7.33 4.05 4.64
CA VAL A 111 7.16 4.80 5.88
C VAL A 111 8.25 5.87 6.01
N VAL A 112 9.51 5.46 5.85
CA VAL A 112 10.66 6.38 5.93
C VAL A 112 10.62 7.42 4.80
N GLY A 113 10.30 6.99 3.58
CA GLY A 113 10.22 7.87 2.42
C GLY A 113 9.12 8.93 2.54
N ARG A 114 7.93 8.57 3.07
CA ARG A 114 6.83 9.54 3.29
C ARG A 114 7.09 10.47 4.48
N ALA A 115 7.74 9.97 5.52
CA ALA A 115 8.20 10.77 6.65
C ALA A 115 9.09 11.93 6.18
N GLU A 116 10.07 11.65 5.32
CA GLU A 116 11.00 12.66 4.79
C GLU A 116 10.36 13.53 3.69
N ALA A 117 9.64 12.93 2.74
CA ALA A 117 9.13 13.66 1.58
C ALA A 117 7.94 14.57 1.91
N VAL A 118 7.06 14.18 2.82
CA VAL A 118 5.78 14.85 3.08
C VAL A 118 5.64 15.33 4.51
N ALA A 119 5.82 14.47 5.51
CA ALA A 119 5.57 14.82 6.90
C ALA A 119 6.52 15.93 7.39
N SER A 120 7.75 15.97 6.89
CA SER A 120 8.71 17.02 7.19
C SER A 120 8.33 18.40 6.65
N LYS A 121 7.48 18.47 5.61
CA LYS A 121 7.19 19.70 4.85
C LYS A 121 5.75 20.19 4.99
N LYS A 122 4.78 19.27 5.09
CA LYS A 122 3.33 19.59 5.09
C LYS A 122 2.75 19.69 6.50
N PRO A 123 1.62 20.41 6.68
CA PRO A 123 0.93 20.47 7.97
C PRO A 123 0.33 19.12 8.36
N VAL A 124 0.07 18.95 9.66
CA VAL A 124 -0.35 17.69 10.29
C VAL A 124 -1.56 17.04 9.59
N GLY A 125 -2.59 17.82 9.27
CA GLY A 125 -3.80 17.27 8.64
C GLY A 125 -3.56 16.70 7.24
N LEU A 126 -2.78 17.40 6.40
CA LEU A 126 -2.43 16.90 5.06
C LEU A 126 -1.46 15.72 5.11
N SER A 127 -0.58 15.68 6.11
CA SER A 127 0.34 14.56 6.33
C SER A 127 -0.39 13.29 6.77
N ALA A 128 -1.42 13.41 7.61
CA ALA A 128 -2.26 12.29 8.00
C ALA A 128 -3.07 11.73 6.82
N LEU A 129 -3.68 12.62 6.02
CA LEU A 129 -4.41 12.23 4.80
C LEU A 129 -3.50 11.54 3.77
N ASP A 130 -2.28 12.03 3.62
CA ASP A 130 -1.28 11.42 2.75
C ASP A 130 -0.91 10.01 3.23
N GLY A 131 -0.67 9.85 4.54
CA GLY A 131 -0.41 8.54 5.14
C GLY A 131 -1.53 7.55 4.90
N LEU A 132 -2.78 7.99 5.03
CA LEU A 132 -3.96 7.17 4.76
C LEU A 132 -4.07 6.80 3.27
N ALA A 133 -3.91 7.76 2.37
CA ALA A 133 -4.03 7.52 0.93
C ALA A 133 -2.96 6.55 0.41
N ILE A 134 -1.70 6.77 0.81
CA ILE A 134 -0.58 5.91 0.43
C ILE A 134 -0.67 4.53 1.08
N GLY A 135 -1.05 4.47 2.36
CA GLY A 135 -1.23 3.21 3.08
C GLY A 135 -2.31 2.34 2.47
N LEU A 136 -3.48 2.91 2.15
CA LEU A 136 -4.56 2.19 1.46
C LEU A 136 -4.15 1.76 0.04
N GLY A 137 -3.44 2.61 -0.69
CA GLY A 137 -2.89 2.27 -2.00
C GLY A 137 -1.92 1.08 -1.95
N ALA A 138 -1.01 1.08 -0.99
CA ALA A 138 -0.07 -0.03 -0.77
C ALA A 138 -0.78 -1.31 -0.32
N THR A 139 -1.74 -1.20 0.60
CA THR A 139 -2.57 -2.34 1.05
C THR A 139 -3.33 -2.97 -0.11
N GLY A 140 -3.91 -2.18 -1.01
CA GLY A 140 -4.58 -2.67 -2.20
C GLY A 140 -3.66 -3.51 -3.10
N VAL A 141 -2.43 -3.07 -3.31
CA VAL A 141 -1.43 -3.83 -4.09
C VAL A 141 -1.03 -5.12 -3.38
N MET A 142 -0.80 -5.06 -2.05
CA MET A 142 -0.46 -6.25 -1.25
C MET A 142 -1.57 -7.29 -1.30
N VAL A 143 -2.83 -6.89 -1.16
CA VAL A 143 -4.01 -7.78 -1.22
C VAL A 143 -4.15 -8.38 -2.62
N THR A 144 -3.99 -7.59 -3.68
CA THR A 144 -4.08 -8.07 -5.06
C THR A 144 -2.99 -9.10 -5.36
N LEU A 145 -1.75 -8.82 -4.95
CA LEU A 145 -0.65 -9.77 -5.10
C LEU A 145 -0.87 -11.02 -4.26
N GLY A 146 -1.35 -10.86 -3.00
CA GLY A 146 -1.67 -11.98 -2.11
C GLY A 146 -2.76 -12.88 -2.69
N ALA A 147 -3.84 -12.29 -3.23
CA ALA A 147 -4.92 -13.03 -3.88
C ALA A 147 -4.42 -13.83 -5.08
N MET A 148 -3.58 -13.22 -5.91
CA MET A 148 -3.00 -13.90 -7.08
C MET A 148 -2.11 -15.09 -6.66
N ARG A 149 -1.27 -14.90 -5.66
CA ARG A 149 -0.36 -15.94 -5.15
C ARG A 149 -1.09 -17.06 -4.43
N GLU A 150 -2.09 -16.76 -3.61
CA GLU A 150 -2.91 -17.73 -2.91
C GLU A 150 -3.73 -18.57 -3.88
N LEU A 151 -4.32 -17.92 -4.90
CA LEU A 151 -5.07 -18.60 -5.95
C LEU A 151 -4.18 -19.56 -6.77
N LEU A 152 -2.97 -19.13 -7.13
CA LEU A 152 -2.04 -19.97 -7.91
C LEU A 152 -1.35 -21.04 -7.05
N GLY A 153 -1.13 -20.79 -5.75
CA GLY A 153 -0.45 -21.70 -4.84
C GLY A 153 -1.36 -22.79 -4.27
N ASN A 154 -2.46 -22.40 -3.67
CA ASN A 154 -3.37 -23.29 -2.95
C ASN A 154 -4.72 -23.49 -3.64
N GLY A 155 -5.09 -22.64 -4.62
CA GLY A 155 -6.44 -22.63 -5.19
C GLY A 155 -7.53 -22.16 -4.22
N THR A 156 -7.15 -21.61 -3.08
CA THR A 156 -8.03 -21.05 -2.06
C THR A 156 -7.95 -19.53 -2.04
N LEU A 157 -8.99 -18.88 -1.54
CA LEU A 157 -9.02 -17.44 -1.25
C LEU A 157 -9.42 -17.24 0.21
N PHE A 158 -8.74 -16.32 0.89
CA PHE A 158 -8.94 -16.01 2.31
C PHE A 158 -8.61 -17.17 3.26
N ASP A 159 -7.56 -17.93 2.97
CA ASP A 159 -7.05 -18.92 3.91
C ASP A 159 -6.53 -18.22 5.18
N GLY A 160 -6.97 -18.71 6.36
CA GLY A 160 -6.64 -18.09 7.65
C GLY A 160 -7.46 -16.84 8.01
N ALA A 161 -8.58 -16.55 7.32
CA ALA A 161 -9.48 -15.44 7.68
C ALA A 161 -10.07 -15.56 9.10
N ASP A 162 -10.11 -16.77 9.63
CA ASP A 162 -10.50 -17.05 11.02
C ASP A 162 -9.54 -16.43 12.06
N MET A 163 -8.28 -16.19 11.71
CA MET A 163 -7.30 -15.53 12.58
C MET A 163 -7.51 -14.01 12.66
N LEU A 164 -8.08 -13.38 11.60
CA LEU A 164 -8.38 -11.95 11.55
C LEU A 164 -9.75 -11.59 12.12
N LEU A 165 -10.78 -12.35 11.73
CA LEU A 165 -12.19 -11.99 11.92
C LEU A 165 -12.92 -12.91 12.93
N GLY A 166 -12.23 -13.95 13.45
CA GLY A 166 -12.80 -14.90 14.39
C GLY A 166 -13.44 -16.12 13.72
N SER A 167 -13.93 -17.05 14.55
CA SER A 167 -14.38 -18.39 14.15
C SER A 167 -15.52 -18.43 13.10
N TRP A 168 -16.29 -17.36 12.94
CA TRP A 168 -17.36 -17.27 11.96
C TRP A 168 -16.86 -16.94 10.53
N ALA A 169 -15.64 -16.45 10.39
CA ALA A 169 -15.03 -16.16 9.08
C ALA A 169 -14.56 -17.42 8.33
N LYS A 170 -14.66 -18.61 8.91
CA LYS A 170 -14.44 -19.88 8.19
C LYS A 170 -15.36 -20.05 6.97
N VAL A 171 -16.52 -19.39 6.96
CA VAL A 171 -17.45 -19.36 5.83
C VAL A 171 -16.90 -18.58 4.63
N LEU A 172 -15.94 -17.66 4.85
CA LEU A 172 -15.30 -16.88 3.77
C LEU A 172 -14.19 -17.64 3.03
N ARG A 173 -13.77 -18.80 3.53
CA ARG A 173 -12.83 -19.65 2.80
C ARG A 173 -13.49 -20.21 1.55
N ILE A 174 -13.14 -19.66 0.40
CA ILE A 174 -13.64 -20.10 -0.91
C ILE A 174 -12.58 -20.99 -1.53
N GLU A 175 -12.89 -22.27 -1.72
CA GLU A 175 -12.09 -23.19 -2.50
C GLU A 175 -12.49 -23.04 -3.97
N VAL A 176 -11.59 -22.40 -4.76
CA VAL A 176 -11.87 -22.10 -6.18
C VAL A 176 -11.41 -23.25 -7.08
N VAL A 177 -10.29 -23.88 -6.75
CA VAL A 177 -9.69 -24.98 -7.54
C VAL A 177 -9.06 -25.99 -6.58
N HIS A 178 -9.44 -27.27 -6.73
CA HIS A 178 -8.73 -28.36 -6.06
C HIS A 178 -7.46 -28.72 -6.84
N PHE A 179 -6.32 -28.32 -6.31
CA PHE A 179 -5.04 -28.84 -6.76
C PHE A 179 -4.63 -30.03 -5.89
N ASP A 180 -4.36 -31.18 -6.49
CA ASP A 180 -3.83 -32.36 -5.78
C ASP A 180 -2.45 -32.13 -5.16
N SER A 181 -1.72 -31.09 -5.62
CA SER A 181 -0.47 -30.65 -5.04
C SER A 181 -0.36 -29.11 -5.06
N PRO A 182 -0.04 -28.45 -3.94
CA PRO A 182 0.15 -27.01 -3.91
C PRO A 182 1.35 -26.61 -4.79
N PHE A 183 1.19 -25.59 -5.63
CA PHE A 183 2.29 -25.05 -6.44
C PHE A 183 3.19 -24.19 -5.56
N LEU A 184 4.10 -24.85 -4.84
CA LEU A 184 4.95 -24.24 -3.81
C LEU A 184 5.77 -23.05 -4.35
N LEU A 185 6.17 -23.08 -5.62
CA LEU A 185 6.97 -22.02 -6.24
C LEU A 185 6.20 -20.67 -6.25
N ALA A 186 4.87 -20.67 -6.37
CA ALA A 186 4.07 -19.45 -6.33
C ALA A 186 4.03 -18.83 -4.92
N MET A 187 4.11 -19.65 -3.87
CA MET A 187 4.10 -19.20 -2.48
C MET A 187 5.48 -18.71 -2.00
N LEU A 188 6.56 -19.17 -2.63
CA LEU A 188 7.93 -18.76 -2.34
C LEU A 188 8.25 -17.34 -2.89
N PRO A 189 9.30 -16.65 -2.40
CA PRO A 189 9.70 -15.33 -2.87
C PRO A 189 9.87 -15.20 -4.40
N PRO A 190 10.40 -16.19 -5.15
CA PRO A 190 10.47 -16.11 -6.61
C PRO A 190 9.09 -15.91 -7.28
N GLY A 191 8.05 -16.59 -6.76
CA GLY A 191 6.68 -16.39 -7.25
C GLY A 191 6.15 -14.99 -7.01
N ALA A 192 6.54 -14.35 -5.91
CA ALA A 192 6.18 -12.97 -5.63
C ALA A 192 6.80 -11.98 -6.65
N PHE A 193 8.05 -12.22 -7.08
CA PHE A 193 8.70 -11.39 -8.10
C PHE A 193 8.00 -11.53 -9.46
N ILE A 194 7.67 -12.75 -9.86
CA ILE A 194 6.94 -13.02 -11.11
C ILE A 194 5.56 -12.36 -11.05
N GLY A 195 4.84 -12.52 -9.94
CA GLY A 195 3.55 -11.92 -9.73
C GLY A 195 3.57 -10.40 -9.75
N LEU A 196 4.55 -9.79 -9.09
CA LEU A 196 4.74 -8.35 -9.11
C LEU A 196 5.08 -7.85 -10.52
N GLY A 197 5.96 -8.53 -11.24
CA GLY A 197 6.29 -8.21 -12.63
C GLY A 197 5.06 -8.25 -13.55
N LEU A 198 4.18 -9.24 -13.37
CA LEU A 198 2.92 -9.34 -14.10
C LEU A 198 1.97 -8.19 -13.76
N LEU A 199 1.82 -7.84 -12.48
CA LEU A 199 1.01 -6.70 -12.04
C LEU A 199 1.52 -5.37 -12.62
N LEU A 200 2.84 -5.17 -12.65
CA LEU A 200 3.45 -3.99 -13.26
C LEU A 200 3.18 -3.94 -14.77
N ALA A 201 3.31 -5.06 -15.48
CA ALA A 201 3.00 -5.14 -16.91
C ALA A 201 1.53 -4.81 -17.21
N VAL A 202 0.60 -5.38 -16.43
CA VAL A 202 -0.84 -5.09 -16.55
C VAL A 202 -1.13 -3.62 -16.29
N LYS A 203 -0.54 -3.05 -15.22
CA LYS A 203 -0.69 -1.62 -14.91
C LYS A 203 -0.18 -0.75 -16.04
N TYR A 204 0.99 -1.05 -16.59
CA TYR A 204 1.57 -0.29 -17.71
C TYR A 204 0.64 -0.32 -18.93
N LEU A 205 0.11 -1.48 -19.29
CA LEU A 205 -0.85 -1.62 -20.39
C LEU A 205 -2.15 -0.82 -20.17
N ILE A 206 -2.64 -0.79 -18.92
CA ILE A 206 -3.83 0.02 -18.56
C ILE A 206 -3.52 1.50 -18.70
N ASP A 207 -2.39 1.96 -18.17
CA ASP A 207 -1.98 3.36 -18.21
C ASP A 207 -1.75 3.83 -19.67
N GLU A 208 -1.16 2.99 -20.52
CA GLU A 208 -0.98 3.27 -21.95
C GLU A 208 -2.32 3.39 -22.68
N LYS A 209 -3.26 2.48 -22.43
CA LYS A 209 -4.61 2.55 -23.01
C LYS A 209 -5.37 3.80 -22.53
N MET A 210 -5.22 4.18 -21.26
CA MET A 210 -5.84 5.40 -20.74
C MET A 210 -5.26 6.65 -21.38
N LYS A 211 -3.92 6.74 -21.53
CA LYS A 211 -3.26 7.84 -22.23
C LYS A 211 -3.71 7.94 -23.70
N ALA A 212 -3.78 6.81 -24.39
CA ALA A 212 -4.25 6.76 -25.77
C ALA A 212 -5.72 7.21 -25.92
N ARG A 213 -6.59 6.86 -24.97
CA ARG A 213 -7.99 7.33 -24.95
C ARG A 213 -8.08 8.82 -24.68
N THR A 214 -7.29 9.35 -23.73
CA THR A 214 -7.26 10.80 -23.43
C THR A 214 -6.70 11.59 -24.60
N ALA A 215 -5.66 11.10 -25.28
CA ALA A 215 -5.12 11.73 -26.48
C ALA A 215 -6.15 11.74 -27.63
N LYS A 216 -6.88 10.64 -27.84
CA LYS A 216 -7.97 10.59 -28.84
C LYS A 216 -9.12 11.53 -28.48
N ALA A 217 -9.47 11.67 -27.19
CA ALA A 217 -10.52 12.59 -26.74
C ALA A 217 -10.11 14.05 -26.95
N LEU A 218 -8.85 14.41 -26.68
CA LEU A 218 -8.30 15.73 -26.96
C LEU A 218 -8.24 16.07 -28.44
N LEU A 219 -7.99 15.08 -29.30
CA LEU A 219 -7.99 15.24 -30.76
C LEU A 219 -9.41 15.25 -31.36
N ALA A 220 -10.39 14.72 -30.62
CA ALA A 220 -11.79 14.68 -31.04
C ALA A 220 -12.59 15.93 -30.61
N GLU A 221 -12.02 16.81 -29.78
CA GLU A 221 -12.61 18.09 -29.43
C GLU A 221 -12.35 19.06 -30.59
N PRO A 222 -13.38 19.37 -31.43
CA PRO A 222 -13.17 20.29 -32.58
C PRO A 222 -12.87 21.67 -32.04
N ALA A 223 -11.93 22.36 -32.72
CA ALA A 223 -11.54 23.74 -32.50
C ALA A 223 -12.74 24.70 -32.61
N GLN A 224 -13.56 24.79 -31.56
CA GLN A 224 -14.68 25.75 -31.46
C GLN A 224 -14.29 27.03 -30.73
N GLY A 225 -13.05 27.45 -30.78
CA GLY A 225 -12.56 28.64 -30.06
C GLY A 225 -11.86 29.71 -30.89
N GLN A 226 -11.66 29.54 -32.21
CA GLN A 226 -10.91 30.52 -33.01
C GLN A 226 -11.71 31.34 -34.03
N GLY A 227 -13.02 31.38 -33.91
CA GLY A 227 -13.92 32.05 -34.85
C GLY A 227 -14.51 33.40 -34.41
N GLN A 228 -14.12 33.99 -33.29
CA GLN A 228 -14.72 35.23 -32.80
C GLN A 228 -13.77 36.40 -32.52
N ALA A 229 -12.52 36.34 -32.91
CA ALA A 229 -11.58 37.48 -32.77
C ALA A 229 -11.22 38.20 -34.08
N GLU A 230 -11.94 37.97 -35.19
CA GLU A 230 -11.70 38.67 -36.45
C GLU A 230 -12.95 39.36 -37.00
N LYS A 231 -13.77 39.89 -36.12
CA LYS A 231 -14.83 40.87 -36.50
C LYS A 231 -15.11 41.81 -35.34
N ALA A 232 -14.19 42.68 -34.99
CA ALA A 232 -14.43 43.94 -34.33
C ALA A 232 -13.29 44.95 -34.63
#